data_04b5afed1d82b076d8e733c02053dedc
#
_entry.id   04b5afed1d82b076d8e733c02053dedc
#
_cell.length_a   1.000
_cell.length_b   1.000
_cell.length_c   1.000
_cell.angle_alpha   90.00
_cell.angle_beta   90.00
_cell.angle_gamma   90.00
#
_symmetry.space_group_name_H-M   'P 1'
#
loop_
_entity.id
_entity.type
_entity.pdbx_description
1 polymer ?
#
loop_
_entity_poly.entity_id
_entity_poly.type
_entity_poly.pdbx_seq_one_letter_code
_entity_poly.pdbx_strand_id
1 'polypeptide(L)'
;MTTLNPAAVKPSTSASRTQGDQLRASPAVRAAIDALVNEFRAHSAKLTAIRPALSPELKQSFDQFIEKAGSIRGRAPLYPFIGSGIGNGPFVELMDGSVKIDLITAIGVNFFGHSEPDLIRAAAEASIGDICMQGHLQMNQEPTQLSELILNEAKKRSHLAHCFLCNSGVMANENALKVCYQKHAPASRVIAFRDCFMGRTITMSQIGDAAANRQGLPLSTLVDYMPFYDAAAAKRMSAGDASGQARFIDQSIARLREYTERYPGQHACFIFELIQGEGGFNTAPTEFFRELATVCKDAKIAVWDDEVQTFGRTERMFAFDTLGLGDMVDVVCIGKMSQVCAILFTSDYNPKPGLLSQTFLGSNDALSVGRKVIEKLATGDYYGPSGRIARHHKIFTDHVHALAKKHPG
;
A
#
# COMPACT_ATOMS: atom_id res chain seq x y z
N MET A 1 6.98 26.99 24.67
CA MET A 1 7.31 25.68 24.10
C MET A 1 7.49 24.72 25.27
N THR A 2 6.45 23.99 25.61
CA THR A 2 6.48 23.02 26.72
C THR A 2 6.87 21.68 26.13
N THR A 3 8.06 21.21 26.45
CA THR A 3 8.57 19.87 26.10
C THR A 3 7.74 18.84 26.83
N LEU A 4 6.85 18.15 26.13
CA LEU A 4 6.16 16.97 26.64
C LEU A 4 7.17 15.82 26.76
N ASN A 5 7.46 15.45 27.99
CA ASN A 5 8.24 14.26 28.33
C ASN A 5 7.39 13.02 27.97
N PRO A 6 7.86 12.06 27.15
CA PRO A 6 7.14 10.83 26.87
C PRO A 6 7.26 9.86 28.04
N ALA A 7 6.58 10.15 29.15
CA ALA A 7 6.37 9.16 30.18
C ALA A 7 5.34 8.16 29.65
N ALA A 8 5.73 6.90 29.53
CA ALA A 8 4.84 5.80 29.22
C ALA A 8 3.59 5.89 30.11
N VAL A 9 2.44 6.04 29.49
CA VAL A 9 1.14 5.96 30.17
C VAL A 9 1.02 4.53 30.71
N LYS A 10 1.29 4.36 32.01
CA LYS A 10 1.05 3.09 32.68
C LYS A 10 -0.45 2.81 32.63
N PRO A 11 -0.89 1.58 32.32
CA PRO A 11 -2.30 1.23 32.40
C PRO A 11 -2.78 1.45 33.84
N SER A 12 -3.82 2.26 34.01
CA SER A 12 -4.39 2.56 35.32
C SER A 12 -4.93 1.27 35.96
N THR A 13 -4.55 1.05 37.18
CA THR A 13 -5.09 0.00 38.04
C THR A 13 -6.60 0.18 38.20
N SER A 14 -7.36 -0.86 38.03
CA SER A 14 -8.76 -1.27 38.32
C SER A 14 -9.87 -0.29 38.71
N ALA A 15 -9.78 1.02 38.67
CA ALA A 15 -10.73 1.93 39.28
C ALA A 15 -11.31 2.94 38.33
N SER A 16 -11.56 2.93 37.18
CA SER A 16 -12.55 3.65 36.32
C SER A 16 -12.35 3.40 34.81
N ARG A 17 -13.02 2.39 34.28
CA ARG A 17 -13.15 2.22 32.85
C ARG A 17 -14.22 3.20 32.34
N THR A 18 -13.97 3.81 31.16
CA THR A 18 -14.99 4.58 30.46
C THR A 18 -16.19 3.70 30.10
N GLN A 19 -17.36 4.29 29.82
CA GLN A 19 -18.53 3.52 29.37
C GLN A 19 -18.23 2.76 28.07
N GLY A 20 -17.44 3.33 27.15
CA GLY A 20 -16.98 2.67 25.94
C GLY A 20 -16.12 1.42 26.23
N ASP A 21 -15.21 1.49 27.24
CA ASP A 21 -14.40 0.34 27.65
C ASP A 21 -15.25 -0.75 28.32
N GLN A 22 -16.23 -0.34 29.12
CA GLN A 22 -17.18 -1.27 29.74
C GLN A 22 -18.04 -1.98 28.68
N LEU A 23 -18.51 -1.25 27.67
CA LEU A 23 -19.28 -1.82 26.55
C LEU A 23 -18.43 -2.83 25.78
N ARG A 24 -17.22 -2.48 25.35
CA ARG A 24 -16.30 -3.38 24.63
C ARG A 24 -15.89 -4.60 25.47
N ALA A 25 -15.83 -4.45 26.79
CA ALA A 25 -15.52 -5.54 27.70
C ALA A 25 -16.73 -6.40 28.09
N SER A 26 -17.94 -5.99 27.73
CA SER A 26 -19.20 -6.69 28.09
C SER A 26 -19.20 -8.14 27.61
N PRO A 27 -19.42 -9.12 28.49
CA PRO A 27 -19.54 -10.52 28.10
C PRO A 27 -20.64 -10.76 27.04
N ALA A 28 -21.76 -10.03 27.14
CA ALA A 28 -22.85 -10.13 26.18
C ALA A 28 -22.44 -9.67 24.78
N VAL A 29 -21.71 -8.54 24.67
CA VAL A 29 -21.20 -8.03 23.41
C VAL A 29 -20.20 -9.01 22.80
N ARG A 30 -19.26 -9.52 23.60
CA ARG A 30 -18.29 -10.51 23.15
C ARG A 30 -18.96 -11.80 22.63
N ALA A 31 -19.93 -12.33 23.40
CA ALA A 31 -20.68 -13.51 22.98
C ALA A 31 -21.45 -13.30 21.65
N ALA A 32 -22.02 -12.10 21.45
CA ALA A 32 -22.69 -11.76 20.21
C ALA A 32 -21.73 -11.72 19.02
N ILE A 33 -20.54 -11.11 19.19
CA ILE A 33 -19.49 -11.08 18.16
C ILE A 33 -18.96 -12.50 17.89
N ASP A 34 -18.77 -13.32 18.91
CA ASP A 34 -18.34 -14.72 18.75
C ASP A 34 -19.38 -15.53 17.96
N ALA A 35 -20.66 -15.37 18.26
CA ALA A 35 -21.74 -16.02 17.52
C ALA A 35 -21.74 -15.58 16.03
N LEU A 36 -21.62 -14.28 15.76
CA LEU A 36 -21.52 -13.73 14.40
C LEU A 36 -20.35 -14.33 13.63
N VAL A 37 -19.15 -14.32 14.21
CA VAL A 37 -17.94 -14.85 13.57
C VAL A 37 -18.04 -16.34 13.31
N ASN A 38 -18.61 -17.10 14.25
CA ASN A 38 -18.79 -18.55 14.11
C ASN A 38 -19.79 -18.88 12.98
N GLU A 39 -20.90 -18.15 12.89
CA GLU A 39 -21.89 -18.33 11.82
C GLU A 39 -21.29 -17.97 10.46
N PHE A 40 -20.53 -16.86 10.39
CA PHE A 40 -19.82 -16.47 9.19
C PHE A 40 -18.84 -17.57 8.74
N ARG A 41 -18.06 -18.14 9.65
CA ARG A 41 -17.12 -19.25 9.37
C ARG A 41 -17.86 -20.51 8.88
N ALA A 42 -19.01 -20.85 9.48
CA ALA A 42 -19.78 -22.01 9.08
C ALA A 42 -20.30 -21.89 7.64
N HIS A 43 -20.69 -20.68 7.22
CA HIS A 43 -21.11 -20.42 5.84
C HIS A 43 -19.90 -20.37 4.88
N SER A 44 -18.83 -19.68 5.25
CA SER A 44 -17.59 -19.59 4.46
C SER A 44 -17.03 -21.00 4.15
N ALA A 45 -16.98 -21.88 5.15
CA ALA A 45 -16.45 -23.23 5.00
C ALA A 45 -17.17 -24.11 3.94
N LYS A 46 -18.36 -23.71 3.48
CA LYS A 46 -19.09 -24.39 2.40
C LYS A 46 -18.55 -24.06 1.01
N LEU A 47 -17.69 -23.03 0.88
CA LEU A 47 -17.14 -22.59 -0.39
C LEU A 47 -15.75 -23.22 -0.58
N THR A 48 -15.71 -24.44 -1.12
CA THR A 48 -14.49 -25.25 -1.22
C THR A 48 -14.03 -25.52 -2.66
N ALA A 49 -14.86 -25.18 -3.65
CA ALA A 49 -14.58 -25.45 -5.06
C ALA A 49 -15.28 -24.42 -5.96
N ILE A 50 -14.73 -24.24 -7.16
CA ILE A 50 -15.40 -23.46 -8.21
C ILE A 50 -16.71 -24.11 -8.60
N ARG A 51 -17.74 -23.30 -8.87
CA ARG A 51 -19.02 -23.75 -9.39
C ARG A 51 -19.66 -22.69 -10.30
N PRO A 52 -20.55 -23.08 -11.22
CA PRO A 52 -21.35 -22.14 -12.03
C PRO A 52 -22.40 -21.43 -11.17
N ALA A 53 -23.16 -20.54 -11.80
CA ALA A 53 -24.34 -19.92 -11.19
C ALA A 53 -25.32 -21.00 -10.66
N LEU A 54 -25.98 -20.71 -9.54
CA LEU A 54 -26.86 -21.68 -8.89
C LEU A 54 -28.16 -21.94 -9.69
N SER A 55 -28.62 -20.92 -10.44
CA SER A 55 -29.77 -21.08 -11.33
C SER A 55 -29.71 -20.07 -12.49
N PRO A 56 -30.46 -20.32 -13.60
CA PRO A 56 -30.58 -19.36 -14.69
C PRO A 56 -31.14 -18.01 -14.24
N GLU A 57 -32.07 -18.00 -13.31
CA GLU A 57 -32.73 -16.78 -12.80
C GLU A 57 -31.79 -15.93 -12.01
N LEU A 58 -30.94 -16.54 -11.16
CA LEU A 58 -29.88 -15.82 -10.44
C LEU A 58 -28.84 -15.25 -11.41
N LYS A 59 -28.46 -15.99 -12.44
CA LYS A 59 -27.56 -15.52 -13.48
C LYS A 59 -28.15 -14.31 -14.22
N GLN A 60 -29.42 -14.38 -14.60
CA GLN A 60 -30.11 -13.28 -15.25
C GLN A 60 -30.16 -12.03 -14.34
N SER A 61 -30.49 -12.20 -13.07
CA SER A 61 -30.51 -11.10 -12.09
C SER A 61 -29.13 -10.47 -11.91
N PHE A 62 -28.08 -11.29 -11.89
CA PHE A 62 -26.70 -10.82 -11.83
C PHE A 62 -26.32 -9.97 -13.06
N ASP A 63 -26.66 -10.46 -14.27
CA ASP A 63 -26.35 -9.74 -15.51
C ASP A 63 -27.08 -8.40 -15.56
N GLN A 64 -28.36 -8.35 -15.19
CA GLN A 64 -29.13 -7.11 -15.08
C GLN A 64 -28.52 -6.14 -14.06
N PHE A 65 -27.99 -6.66 -12.93
CA PHE A 65 -27.32 -5.82 -11.94
C PHE A 65 -26.01 -5.25 -12.47
N ILE A 66 -25.23 -6.00 -13.23
CA ILE A 66 -24.01 -5.54 -13.91
C ILE A 66 -24.35 -4.42 -14.91
N GLU A 67 -25.37 -4.61 -15.73
CA GLU A 67 -25.87 -3.59 -16.68
C GLU A 67 -26.30 -2.31 -15.94
N LYS A 68 -27.08 -2.46 -14.88
CA LYS A 68 -27.54 -1.35 -14.04
C LYS A 68 -26.34 -0.60 -13.41
N ALA A 69 -25.36 -1.32 -12.87
CA ALA A 69 -24.16 -0.73 -12.32
C ALA A 69 -23.36 0.05 -13.39
N GLY A 70 -23.28 -0.50 -14.60
CA GLY A 70 -22.68 0.17 -15.76
C GLY A 70 -23.42 1.43 -16.15
N SER A 71 -24.73 1.39 -16.22
CA SER A 71 -25.58 2.55 -16.54
C SER A 71 -25.41 3.68 -15.49
N ILE A 72 -25.44 3.35 -14.19
CA ILE A 72 -25.27 4.33 -13.12
C ILE A 72 -23.86 4.97 -13.17
N ARG A 73 -22.82 4.18 -13.48
CA ARG A 73 -21.44 4.68 -13.56
C ARG A 73 -21.10 5.39 -14.86
N GLY A 74 -21.96 5.33 -15.86
CA GLY A 74 -21.70 5.80 -17.22
C GLY A 74 -20.76 4.90 -18.03
N ARG A 75 -20.38 3.72 -17.51
CA ARG A 75 -19.56 2.69 -18.18
C ARG A 75 -19.65 1.35 -17.44
N ALA A 76 -19.48 0.26 -18.17
CA ALA A 76 -19.45 -1.08 -17.58
C ALA A 76 -18.38 -1.20 -16.48
N PRO A 77 -18.60 -2.03 -15.45
CA PRO A 77 -17.53 -2.45 -14.53
C PRO A 77 -16.37 -3.05 -15.31
N LEU A 78 -15.13 -2.83 -14.84
CA LEU A 78 -13.93 -3.38 -15.49
C LEU A 78 -13.96 -4.93 -15.53
N TYR A 79 -14.48 -5.52 -14.46
CA TYR A 79 -14.74 -6.95 -14.35
C TYR A 79 -16.19 -7.16 -13.94
N PRO A 80 -16.87 -8.21 -14.42
CA PRO A 80 -18.22 -8.57 -13.99
C PRO A 80 -18.17 -9.22 -12.60
N PHE A 81 -17.71 -8.47 -11.60
CA PHE A 81 -17.50 -8.92 -10.25
C PHE A 81 -18.42 -8.15 -9.29
N ILE A 82 -19.47 -8.82 -8.84
CA ILE A 82 -20.32 -8.37 -7.73
C ILE A 82 -20.38 -9.56 -6.76
N GLY A 83 -19.69 -9.42 -5.63
CA GLY A 83 -19.65 -10.47 -4.60
C GLY A 83 -20.96 -10.61 -3.86
N SER A 84 -21.25 -11.82 -3.38
CA SER A 84 -22.36 -12.08 -2.45
C SER A 84 -22.08 -11.55 -1.04
N GLY A 85 -20.83 -11.21 -0.75
CA GLY A 85 -20.34 -10.77 0.57
C GLY A 85 -19.61 -11.86 1.35
N ILE A 86 -19.42 -13.05 0.77
CA ILE A 86 -18.72 -14.16 1.41
C ILE A 86 -17.75 -14.85 0.46
N GLY A 87 -16.71 -15.44 1.03
CA GLY A 87 -15.74 -16.27 0.33
C GLY A 87 -15.06 -17.24 1.30
N ASN A 88 -14.00 -17.93 0.85
CA ASN A 88 -13.18 -18.80 1.69
C ASN A 88 -11.75 -18.90 1.13
N GLY A 89 -10.81 -18.23 1.75
CA GLY A 89 -9.43 -18.17 1.24
C GLY A 89 -9.37 -17.69 -0.20
N PRO A 90 -8.99 -18.52 -1.18
CA PRO A 90 -8.90 -18.12 -2.58
C PRO A 90 -10.27 -18.07 -3.30
N PHE A 91 -11.32 -18.60 -2.69
CA PHE A 91 -12.65 -18.69 -3.30
C PHE A 91 -13.51 -17.49 -2.94
N VAL A 92 -14.21 -16.93 -3.93
CA VAL A 92 -15.20 -15.87 -3.76
C VAL A 92 -16.53 -16.29 -4.39
N GLU A 93 -17.62 -16.07 -3.67
CA GLU A 93 -18.96 -16.25 -4.22
C GLU A 93 -19.47 -14.95 -4.81
N LEU A 94 -20.01 -15.01 -6.04
CA LEU A 94 -20.67 -13.89 -6.69
C LEU A 94 -22.19 -13.91 -6.42
N MET A 95 -22.89 -12.81 -6.72
CA MET A 95 -24.32 -12.67 -6.49
C MET A 95 -25.19 -13.71 -7.20
N ASP A 96 -24.71 -14.34 -8.27
CA ASP A 96 -25.39 -15.44 -8.96
C ASP A 96 -25.16 -16.80 -8.29
N GLY A 97 -24.45 -16.82 -7.17
CA GLY A 97 -24.03 -18.02 -6.46
C GLY A 97 -22.90 -18.78 -7.12
N SER A 98 -22.36 -18.30 -8.24
CA SER A 98 -21.13 -18.88 -8.78
C SER A 98 -19.95 -18.67 -7.84
N VAL A 99 -19.02 -19.64 -7.79
CA VAL A 99 -17.79 -19.53 -7.01
C VAL A 99 -16.60 -19.49 -7.95
N LYS A 100 -15.73 -18.50 -7.77
CA LYS A 100 -14.54 -18.25 -8.56
C LYS A 100 -13.29 -18.33 -7.68
N ILE A 101 -12.14 -18.57 -8.30
CA ILE A 101 -10.83 -18.29 -7.68
C ILE A 101 -10.49 -16.82 -7.92
N ASP A 102 -10.25 -16.07 -6.86
CA ASP A 102 -9.83 -14.69 -6.93
C ASP A 102 -8.31 -14.62 -7.14
N LEU A 103 -7.89 -14.32 -8.37
CA LEU A 103 -6.49 -14.08 -8.74
C LEU A 103 -6.14 -12.58 -8.74
N ILE A 104 -7.13 -11.70 -8.50
CA ILE A 104 -6.94 -10.24 -8.50
C ILE A 104 -6.68 -9.74 -7.08
N THR A 105 -7.31 -10.35 -6.09
CA THR A 105 -7.19 -10.03 -4.66
C THR A 105 -7.40 -8.54 -4.34
N ALA A 106 -8.30 -7.86 -5.10
CA ALA A 106 -8.49 -6.41 -5.09
C ALA A 106 -7.16 -5.63 -5.29
N ILE A 107 -6.34 -6.11 -6.24
CA ILE A 107 -4.97 -5.62 -6.50
C ILE A 107 -4.09 -5.75 -5.22
N GLY A 108 -4.23 -6.91 -4.54
CA GLY A 108 -3.47 -7.32 -3.36
C GLY A 108 -3.91 -6.72 -2.03
N VAL A 109 -5.15 -6.30 -1.91
CA VAL A 109 -5.73 -5.91 -0.62
C VAL A 109 -6.09 -7.15 0.20
N ASN A 110 -6.63 -8.20 -0.44
CA ASN A 110 -7.10 -9.44 0.21
C ASN A 110 -5.96 -10.46 0.42
N PHE A 111 -4.87 -10.05 1.04
CA PHE A 111 -3.68 -10.90 1.25
C PHE A 111 -3.96 -12.16 2.08
N PHE A 112 -4.81 -12.06 3.08
CA PHE A 112 -5.17 -13.19 3.95
C PHE A 112 -6.25 -14.09 3.34
N GLY A 113 -6.77 -13.73 2.17
CA GLY A 113 -7.91 -14.40 1.52
C GLY A 113 -9.26 -13.87 1.98
N HIS A 114 -10.30 -14.37 1.34
CA HIS A 114 -11.68 -13.98 1.64
C HIS A 114 -12.16 -14.57 2.97
N SER A 115 -12.98 -13.82 3.68
CA SER A 115 -13.67 -14.25 4.92
C SER A 115 -12.71 -14.67 6.04
N GLU A 116 -11.56 -14.01 6.14
CA GLU A 116 -10.60 -14.28 7.21
C GLU A 116 -11.21 -13.93 8.58
N PRO A 117 -11.31 -14.90 9.52
CA PRO A 117 -12.11 -14.72 10.74
C PRO A 117 -11.64 -13.61 11.68
N ASP A 118 -10.31 -13.38 11.78
CA ASP A 118 -9.79 -12.32 12.65
C ASP A 118 -10.08 -10.93 12.09
N LEU A 119 -10.14 -10.79 10.75
CA LEU A 119 -10.49 -9.53 10.10
C LEU A 119 -11.99 -9.24 10.22
N ILE A 120 -12.84 -10.29 10.08
CA ILE A 120 -14.29 -10.17 10.31
C ILE A 120 -14.55 -9.78 11.77
N ARG A 121 -13.83 -10.37 12.72
CA ARG A 121 -13.93 -10.01 14.13
C ARG A 121 -13.54 -8.54 14.36
N ALA A 122 -12.42 -8.11 13.82
CA ALA A 122 -11.96 -6.73 13.97
C ALA A 122 -12.98 -5.72 13.43
N ALA A 123 -13.60 -6.01 12.27
CA ALA A 123 -14.65 -5.17 11.71
C ALA A 123 -15.91 -5.16 12.59
N ALA A 124 -16.34 -6.32 13.12
CA ALA A 124 -17.49 -6.42 14.01
C ALA A 124 -17.26 -5.66 15.34
N GLU A 125 -16.07 -5.78 15.92
CA GLU A 125 -15.70 -5.03 17.13
C GLU A 125 -15.68 -3.52 16.88
N ALA A 126 -15.25 -3.08 15.70
CA ALA A 126 -15.24 -1.68 15.32
C ALA A 126 -16.66 -1.07 15.19
N SER A 127 -17.65 -1.89 14.83
CA SER A 127 -19.03 -1.41 14.62
C SER A 127 -19.72 -0.89 15.90
N ILE A 128 -19.16 -1.17 17.08
CA ILE A 128 -19.65 -0.62 18.35
C ILE A 128 -19.05 0.74 18.72
N GLY A 129 -18.21 1.33 17.85
CA GLY A 129 -17.75 2.73 17.96
C GLY A 129 -18.80 3.69 17.41
N ASP A 130 -19.03 4.82 18.11
CA ASP A 130 -20.03 5.82 17.72
C ASP A 130 -19.59 6.70 16.54
N ILE A 131 -18.28 6.88 16.35
CA ILE A 131 -17.72 7.63 15.23
C ILE A 131 -17.36 6.67 14.10
N CYS A 132 -18.23 6.57 13.09
CA CYS A 132 -18.04 5.65 11.97
C CYS A 132 -16.90 6.08 11.04
N MET A 133 -16.77 7.40 10.78
CA MET A 133 -15.72 7.96 9.92
C MET A 133 -14.78 8.81 10.78
N GLN A 134 -13.55 8.35 10.91
CA GLN A 134 -12.51 9.02 11.68
C GLN A 134 -11.85 10.15 10.87
N GLY A 135 -11.52 11.26 11.54
CA GLY A 135 -10.87 12.42 10.92
C GLY A 135 -10.00 13.16 11.93
N HIS A 136 -9.28 14.21 11.46
CA HIS A 136 -8.37 14.96 12.34
C HIS A 136 -9.08 15.87 13.35
N LEU A 137 -10.32 16.24 13.09
CA LEU A 137 -11.08 17.12 13.99
C LEU A 137 -11.82 16.34 15.06
N GLN A 138 -12.17 15.10 14.79
CA GLN A 138 -12.88 14.24 15.72
C GLN A 138 -12.49 12.79 15.46
N MET A 139 -11.90 12.13 16.44
CA MET A 139 -11.44 10.76 16.34
C MET A 139 -11.54 10.02 17.67
N ASN A 140 -11.66 8.71 17.61
CA ASN A 140 -11.45 7.79 18.73
C ASN A 140 -9.96 7.42 18.87
N GLN A 141 -9.66 6.25 19.43
CA GLN A 141 -8.27 5.82 19.66
C GLN A 141 -7.65 5.11 18.44
N GLU A 142 -8.48 4.55 17.56
CA GLU A 142 -8.09 3.65 16.47
C GLU A 142 -7.06 4.29 15.50
N PRO A 143 -7.21 5.55 15.05
CA PRO A 143 -6.22 6.17 14.17
C PRO A 143 -4.84 6.28 14.82
N THR A 144 -4.80 6.63 16.11
CA THR A 144 -3.53 6.74 16.85
C THR A 144 -2.88 5.37 17.04
N GLN A 145 -3.66 4.36 17.42
CA GLN A 145 -3.16 2.99 17.61
C GLN A 145 -2.63 2.38 16.31
N LEU A 146 -3.33 2.61 15.19
CA LEU A 146 -2.87 2.15 13.88
C LEU A 146 -1.58 2.88 13.46
N SER A 147 -1.53 4.21 13.61
CA SER A 147 -0.35 5.01 13.28
C SER A 147 0.87 4.60 14.09
N GLU A 148 0.69 4.35 15.39
CA GLU A 148 1.75 3.91 16.29
C GLU A 148 2.30 2.53 15.85
N LEU A 149 1.42 1.59 15.52
CA LEU A 149 1.81 0.26 15.08
C LEU A 149 2.60 0.29 13.77
N ILE A 150 2.11 1.03 12.77
CA ILE A 150 2.81 1.24 11.50
C ILE A 150 4.19 1.84 11.73
N LEU A 151 4.25 2.90 12.53
CA LEU A 151 5.48 3.64 12.80
C LEU A 151 6.49 2.80 13.58
N ASN A 152 6.05 1.99 14.54
CA ASN A 152 6.91 1.09 15.29
C ASN A 152 7.57 0.04 14.38
N GLU A 153 6.85 -0.48 13.38
CA GLU A 153 7.43 -1.38 12.39
C GLU A 153 8.44 -0.65 11.48
N ALA A 154 8.10 0.53 10.98
CA ALA A 154 8.98 1.32 10.11
C ALA A 154 10.30 1.72 10.81
N LYS A 155 10.23 2.14 12.06
CA LYS A 155 11.40 2.57 12.86
C LYS A 155 12.42 1.48 13.12
N LYS A 156 12.08 0.22 12.97
CA LYS A 156 13.04 -0.88 13.19
C LYS A 156 14.25 -0.78 12.26
N ARG A 157 14.08 -0.19 11.07
CA ARG A 157 15.09 -0.16 10.01
C ARG A 157 15.18 1.16 9.26
N SER A 158 14.55 2.24 9.75
CA SER A 158 14.60 3.55 9.12
C SER A 158 14.60 4.68 10.15
N HIS A 159 14.76 5.91 9.68
CA HIS A 159 14.68 7.13 10.48
C HIS A 159 13.30 7.80 10.39
N LEU A 160 12.28 7.10 9.87
CA LEU A 160 10.91 7.59 9.81
C LEU A 160 10.39 7.85 11.22
N ALA A 161 9.86 9.05 11.47
CA ALA A 161 9.52 9.54 12.80
C ALA A 161 8.03 9.83 13.01
N HIS A 162 7.32 10.09 11.92
CA HIS A 162 5.92 10.51 11.92
C HIS A 162 5.10 9.67 10.95
N CYS A 163 3.80 9.51 11.25
CA CYS A 163 2.82 8.83 10.42
C CYS A 163 1.54 9.67 10.34
N PHE A 164 1.03 9.90 9.14
CA PHE A 164 -0.20 10.60 8.87
C PHE A 164 -1.11 9.72 8.01
N LEU A 165 -2.27 9.33 8.54
CA LEU A 165 -3.21 8.46 7.83
C LEU A 165 -3.97 9.21 6.74
N CYS A 166 -4.31 8.48 5.68
CA CYS A 166 -5.04 8.96 4.53
C CYS A 166 -6.08 7.93 4.08
N ASN A 167 -7.15 8.39 3.42
CA ASN A 167 -8.23 7.52 2.96
C ASN A 167 -7.94 6.78 1.63
N SER A 168 -6.83 7.09 0.96
CA SER A 168 -6.42 6.42 -0.29
C SER A 168 -4.92 6.61 -0.56
N GLY A 169 -4.32 5.70 -1.36
CA GLY A 169 -2.91 5.80 -1.75
C GLY A 169 -2.60 7.09 -2.51
N VAL A 170 -3.50 7.52 -3.39
CA VAL A 170 -3.31 8.78 -4.12
C VAL A 170 -3.32 9.99 -3.18
N MET A 171 -4.11 9.98 -2.11
CA MET A 171 -4.08 11.06 -1.11
C MET A 171 -2.84 11.00 -0.24
N ALA A 172 -2.29 9.82 0.02
CA ALA A 172 -0.98 9.68 0.64
C ALA A 172 0.09 10.35 -0.24
N ASN A 173 0.08 10.07 -1.54
CA ASN A 173 1.01 10.66 -2.50
C ASN A 173 0.84 12.20 -2.65
N GLU A 174 -0.39 12.72 -2.71
CA GLU A 174 -0.62 14.17 -2.71
C GLU A 174 -0.08 14.84 -1.43
N ASN A 175 -0.28 14.24 -0.27
CA ASN A 175 0.25 14.76 0.99
C ASN A 175 1.78 14.65 1.07
N ALA A 176 2.38 13.57 0.54
CA ALA A 176 3.84 13.43 0.44
C ALA A 176 4.45 14.52 -0.45
N LEU A 177 3.83 14.79 -1.59
CA LEU A 177 4.28 15.87 -2.49
C LEU A 177 4.21 17.25 -1.80
N LYS A 178 3.13 17.53 -1.07
CA LYS A 178 3.01 18.78 -0.29
C LYS A 178 4.13 18.92 0.73
N VAL A 179 4.46 17.84 1.43
CA VAL A 179 5.55 17.81 2.43
C VAL A 179 6.90 18.09 1.73
N CYS A 180 7.17 17.43 0.61
CA CYS A 180 8.40 17.65 -0.16
C CYS A 180 8.50 19.09 -0.69
N TYR A 181 7.43 19.63 -1.28
CA TYR A 181 7.41 21.02 -1.74
C TYR A 181 7.59 22.03 -0.60
N GLN A 182 6.93 21.83 0.55
CA GLN A 182 7.11 22.74 1.68
C GLN A 182 8.55 22.71 2.20
N LYS A 183 9.17 21.53 2.29
CA LYS A 183 10.55 21.37 2.76
C LYS A 183 11.56 22.04 1.83
N HIS A 184 11.38 21.89 0.53
CA HIS A 184 12.33 22.34 -0.50
C HIS A 184 11.87 23.60 -1.24
N ALA A 185 10.91 24.37 -0.71
CA ALA A 185 10.47 25.60 -1.34
C ALA A 185 11.67 26.54 -1.65
N PRO A 186 11.75 27.12 -2.87
CA PRO A 186 10.72 27.23 -3.91
C PRO A 186 10.80 26.13 -4.99
N ALA A 187 11.40 24.97 -4.74
CA ALA A 187 11.48 23.89 -5.72
C ALA A 187 10.07 23.51 -6.25
N SER A 188 9.97 23.30 -7.56
CA SER A 188 8.68 23.01 -8.24
C SER A 188 8.73 21.81 -9.17
N ARG A 189 9.89 21.15 -9.30
CA ARG A 189 10.09 19.99 -10.16
C ARG A 189 10.10 18.71 -9.36
N VAL A 190 9.75 17.62 -10.01
CA VAL A 190 9.75 16.26 -9.48
C VAL A 190 10.60 15.39 -10.40
N ILE A 191 11.36 14.46 -9.84
CA ILE A 191 11.98 13.39 -10.61
C ILE A 191 11.14 12.11 -10.39
N ALA A 192 10.90 11.37 -11.45
CA ALA A 192 10.19 10.08 -11.40
C ALA A 192 10.80 9.08 -12.39
N PHE A 193 10.57 7.80 -12.19
CA PHE A 193 10.90 6.84 -13.23
C PHE A 193 9.83 6.78 -14.32
N ARG A 194 10.21 6.37 -15.53
CA ARG A 194 9.26 5.99 -16.58
C ARG A 194 8.39 4.83 -16.11
N ASP A 195 7.20 4.71 -16.71
CA ASP A 195 6.23 3.65 -16.44
C ASP A 195 5.75 3.61 -14.97
N CYS A 196 5.95 4.67 -14.19
CA CYS A 196 5.49 4.77 -12.82
C CYS A 196 3.99 5.02 -12.70
N PHE A 197 3.39 4.55 -11.61
CA PHE A 197 2.00 4.79 -11.27
C PHE A 197 1.87 5.46 -9.90
N MET A 198 1.44 6.72 -9.88
CA MET A 198 1.35 7.52 -8.65
C MET A 198 -0.09 7.79 -8.18
N GLY A 199 -1.09 7.36 -8.95
CA GLY A 199 -2.50 7.61 -8.65
C GLY A 199 -3.24 8.33 -9.77
N ARG A 200 -4.49 8.75 -9.49
CA ARG A 200 -5.42 9.30 -10.51
C ARG A 200 -6.03 10.66 -10.14
N THR A 201 -5.47 11.41 -9.20
CA THR A 201 -5.73 12.85 -9.09
C THR A 201 -5.08 13.58 -10.26
N ILE A 202 -5.41 14.85 -10.47
CA ILE A 202 -4.81 15.65 -11.57
C ILE A 202 -3.29 15.64 -11.43
N THR A 203 -2.74 15.94 -10.24
CA THR A 203 -1.29 16.01 -10.03
C THR A 203 -0.63 14.64 -10.20
N MET A 204 -1.15 13.61 -9.53
CA MET A 204 -0.54 12.28 -9.58
C MET A 204 -0.67 11.61 -10.95
N SER A 205 -1.73 11.90 -11.72
CA SER A 205 -1.83 11.46 -13.11
C SER A 205 -0.82 12.13 -14.04
N GLN A 206 -0.38 13.35 -13.70
CA GLN A 206 0.66 14.07 -14.45
C GLN A 206 2.06 13.55 -14.12
N ILE A 207 2.32 13.16 -12.85
CA ILE A 207 3.58 12.57 -12.42
C ILE A 207 3.68 11.12 -12.91
N GLY A 208 2.59 10.36 -12.83
CA GLY A 208 2.52 9.00 -13.36
C GLY A 208 2.78 8.97 -14.88
N ASP A 209 3.58 8.02 -15.35
CA ASP A 209 3.99 7.94 -16.77
C ASP A 209 3.13 6.94 -17.57
N ALA A 210 1.82 7.16 -17.57
CA ALA A 210 0.87 6.36 -18.33
C ALA A 210 -0.09 7.25 -19.12
N ALA A 211 0.10 7.37 -20.42
CA ALA A 211 -0.73 8.19 -21.30
C ALA A 211 -2.23 7.86 -21.21
N ALA A 212 -2.56 6.57 -21.05
CA ALA A 212 -3.94 6.10 -20.88
C ALA A 212 -4.62 6.65 -19.61
N ASN A 213 -3.87 7.05 -18.61
CA ASN A 213 -4.39 7.62 -17.37
C ASN A 213 -4.56 9.14 -17.45
N ARG A 214 -3.95 9.79 -18.43
CA ARG A 214 -3.94 11.26 -18.57
C ARG A 214 -5.10 11.80 -19.42
N GLN A 215 -5.53 11.10 -20.45
CA GLN A 215 -6.74 11.34 -21.28
C GLN A 215 -7.22 12.79 -21.39
N GLY A 216 -6.35 13.70 -21.86
CA GLY A 216 -6.68 15.11 -22.02
C GLY A 216 -6.41 16.00 -20.78
N LEU A 217 -5.87 15.46 -19.69
CA LEU A 217 -5.39 16.29 -18.58
C LEU A 217 -4.18 17.11 -19.01
N PRO A 218 -4.10 18.41 -18.65
CA PRO A 218 -2.94 19.24 -18.95
C PRO A 218 -1.70 18.74 -18.18
N LEU A 219 -0.53 18.80 -18.80
CA LEU A 219 0.75 18.49 -18.16
C LEU A 219 1.38 19.78 -17.61
N SER A 220 0.91 20.24 -16.47
CA SER A 220 1.40 21.44 -15.78
C SER A 220 2.42 21.14 -14.68
N THR A 221 2.53 19.89 -14.22
CA THR A 221 3.55 19.48 -13.26
C THR A 221 4.87 19.23 -13.99
N LEU A 222 5.93 19.83 -13.48
CA LEU A 222 7.28 19.70 -14.06
C LEU A 222 7.92 18.38 -13.59
N VAL A 223 7.96 17.40 -14.48
CA VAL A 223 8.51 16.07 -14.16
C VAL A 223 9.68 15.77 -15.10
N ASP A 224 10.80 15.36 -14.52
CA ASP A 224 11.97 14.86 -15.22
C ASP A 224 12.03 13.35 -15.09
N TYR A 225 11.80 12.62 -16.19
CA TYR A 225 11.72 11.16 -16.15
C TYR A 225 13.08 10.49 -16.35
N MET A 226 13.39 9.58 -15.43
CA MET A 226 14.51 8.66 -15.49
C MET A 226 14.08 7.31 -16.08
N PRO A 227 14.91 6.61 -16.87
CA PRO A 227 14.66 5.21 -17.17
C PRO A 227 14.75 4.38 -15.88
N PHE A 228 13.85 3.42 -15.70
CA PHE A 228 14.00 2.39 -14.66
C PHE A 228 15.11 1.41 -15.07
N TYR A 229 15.58 0.60 -14.12
CA TYR A 229 16.61 -0.40 -14.39
C TYR A 229 16.11 -1.44 -15.43
N ASP A 230 16.91 -1.65 -16.47
CA ASP A 230 16.67 -2.65 -17.51
C ASP A 230 17.79 -3.71 -17.49
N ALA A 231 17.48 -4.88 -16.93
CA ALA A 231 18.43 -5.98 -16.80
C ALA A 231 18.94 -6.48 -18.16
N ALA A 232 18.11 -6.43 -19.21
CA ALA A 232 18.51 -6.82 -20.55
C ALA A 232 19.46 -5.79 -21.18
N ALA A 233 19.18 -4.50 -20.99
CA ALA A 233 20.09 -3.42 -21.40
C ALA A 233 21.41 -3.49 -20.64
N ALA A 234 21.38 -3.67 -19.33
CA ALA A 234 22.58 -3.86 -18.51
C ALA A 234 23.42 -5.04 -18.99
N LYS A 235 22.77 -6.17 -19.29
CA LYS A 235 23.47 -7.34 -19.87
C LYS A 235 24.13 -7.03 -21.21
N ARG A 236 23.48 -6.27 -22.08
CA ARG A 236 24.07 -5.85 -23.38
C ARG A 236 25.28 -4.90 -23.20
N MET A 237 25.34 -4.17 -22.10
CA MET A 237 26.47 -3.28 -21.78
C MET A 237 27.70 -4.02 -21.24
N SER A 238 27.59 -5.31 -20.93
CA SER A 238 28.72 -6.13 -20.49
C SER A 238 29.71 -6.28 -21.63
N ALA A 239 30.85 -5.63 -21.53
CA ALA A 239 31.98 -5.75 -22.45
C ALA A 239 33.29 -5.77 -21.65
N GLY A 240 34.13 -6.77 -21.88
CA GLY A 240 35.33 -6.96 -21.09
C GLY A 240 35.03 -7.27 -19.61
N ASP A 241 35.88 -6.77 -18.71
CA ASP A 241 35.81 -7.06 -17.25
C ASP A 241 34.78 -6.25 -16.48
N ALA A 242 34.19 -5.20 -17.09
CA ALA A 242 33.21 -4.38 -16.39
C ALA A 242 31.81 -5.01 -16.43
N SER A 243 31.17 -5.13 -15.25
CA SER A 243 29.80 -5.60 -15.18
C SER A 243 28.87 -4.60 -15.89
N GLY A 244 27.99 -5.10 -16.74
CA GLY A 244 27.00 -4.25 -17.43
C GLY A 244 26.03 -3.58 -16.44
N GLN A 245 25.82 -4.17 -15.28
CA GLN A 245 25.05 -3.55 -14.16
C GLN A 245 25.72 -2.25 -13.71
N ALA A 246 27.03 -2.27 -13.42
CA ALA A 246 27.76 -1.07 -12.98
C ALA A 246 27.67 0.04 -14.03
N ARG A 247 27.87 -0.28 -15.31
CA ARG A 247 27.76 0.70 -16.40
C ARG A 247 26.36 1.30 -16.52
N PHE A 248 25.31 0.50 -16.34
CA PHE A 248 23.94 1.00 -16.35
C PHE A 248 23.70 1.95 -15.19
N ILE A 249 24.20 1.60 -14.00
CA ILE A 249 24.10 2.45 -12.81
C ILE A 249 24.86 3.76 -13.04
N ASP A 250 26.09 3.72 -13.53
CA ASP A 250 26.89 4.92 -13.83
C ASP A 250 26.19 5.87 -14.82
N GLN A 251 25.57 5.32 -15.87
CA GLN A 251 24.79 6.11 -16.82
C GLN A 251 23.55 6.73 -16.18
N SER A 252 22.90 6.00 -15.27
CA SER A 252 21.75 6.52 -14.54
C SER A 252 22.14 7.64 -13.57
N ILE A 253 23.27 7.49 -12.87
CA ILE A 253 23.85 8.54 -12.03
C ILE A 253 24.17 9.78 -12.87
N ALA A 254 24.85 9.61 -14.00
CA ALA A 254 25.21 10.73 -14.89
C ALA A 254 23.95 11.48 -15.36
N ARG A 255 22.88 10.77 -15.73
CA ARG A 255 21.62 11.39 -16.12
C ARG A 255 20.94 12.14 -14.97
N LEU A 256 20.94 11.58 -13.77
CA LEU A 256 20.38 12.24 -12.60
C LEU A 256 21.14 13.52 -12.27
N ARG A 257 22.48 13.49 -12.35
CA ARG A 257 23.33 14.67 -12.18
C ARG A 257 23.07 15.72 -13.25
N GLU A 258 22.87 15.32 -14.51
CA GLU A 258 22.49 16.27 -15.59
C GLU A 258 21.22 17.05 -15.21
N TYR A 259 20.19 16.40 -14.64
CA TYR A 259 18.98 17.09 -14.21
C TYR A 259 19.25 18.05 -13.04
N THR A 260 20.01 17.60 -12.03
CA THR A 260 20.28 18.41 -10.84
C THR A 260 21.19 19.61 -11.16
N GLU A 261 22.12 19.45 -12.08
CA GLU A 261 23.01 20.52 -12.56
C GLU A 261 22.29 21.53 -13.48
N ARG A 262 21.37 21.00 -14.32
CA ARG A 262 20.57 21.86 -15.23
C ARG A 262 19.56 22.70 -14.46
N TYR A 263 19.01 22.19 -13.36
CA TYR A 263 17.99 22.85 -12.57
C TYR A 263 18.37 22.85 -11.07
N PRO A 264 19.45 23.55 -10.68
CA PRO A 264 19.98 23.51 -9.34
C PRO A 264 18.96 24.00 -8.31
N GLY A 265 18.68 23.18 -7.28
CA GLY A 265 17.75 23.50 -6.21
C GLY A 265 16.26 23.55 -6.62
N GLN A 266 15.91 23.06 -7.83
CA GLN A 266 14.53 23.11 -8.31
C GLN A 266 13.77 21.79 -8.17
N HIS A 267 14.43 20.67 -7.84
CA HIS A 267 13.77 19.40 -7.61
C HIS A 267 13.42 19.25 -6.13
N ALA A 268 12.14 19.04 -5.84
CA ALA A 268 11.66 18.82 -4.47
C ALA A 268 11.84 17.37 -4.02
N CYS A 269 11.63 16.42 -4.92
CA CYS A 269 11.73 15.00 -4.62
C CYS A 269 12.08 14.17 -5.85
N PHE A 270 12.62 12.98 -5.58
CA PHE A 270 12.63 11.84 -6.48
C PHE A 270 11.65 10.81 -5.92
N ILE A 271 10.52 10.63 -6.60
CA ILE A 271 9.51 9.64 -6.27
C ILE A 271 9.72 8.37 -7.08
N PHE A 272 9.64 7.22 -6.44
CA PHE A 272 9.75 5.93 -7.11
C PHE A 272 9.02 4.81 -6.36
N GLU A 273 8.67 3.79 -7.10
CA GLU A 273 8.29 2.48 -6.59
C GLU A 273 9.54 1.59 -6.62
N LEU A 274 9.91 0.93 -5.51
CA LEU A 274 11.04 -0.02 -5.48
C LEU A 274 10.78 -1.25 -6.33
N ILE A 275 9.51 -1.59 -6.54
CA ILE A 275 9.01 -2.55 -7.51
C ILE A 275 7.86 -1.88 -8.22
N GLN A 276 8.02 -1.57 -9.51
CA GLN A 276 6.96 -0.93 -10.29
C GLN A 276 5.78 -1.88 -10.45
N GLY A 277 4.63 -1.54 -9.86
CA GLY A 277 3.43 -2.38 -9.94
C GLY A 277 2.79 -2.34 -11.32
N GLU A 278 2.15 -1.25 -11.65
CA GLU A 278 1.45 -1.04 -12.93
C GLU A 278 2.43 -0.98 -14.14
N GLY A 279 3.67 -0.62 -13.90
CA GLY A 279 4.75 -0.60 -14.91
C GLY A 279 5.23 -1.98 -15.36
N GLY A 280 4.77 -3.07 -14.73
CA GLY A 280 5.07 -4.43 -15.16
C GLY A 280 5.93 -5.26 -14.20
N PHE A 281 5.88 -4.97 -12.93
CA PHE A 281 6.66 -5.64 -11.86
C PHE A 281 8.18 -5.55 -12.08
N ASN A 282 8.63 -4.44 -12.64
CA ASN A 282 10.04 -4.16 -12.84
C ASN A 282 10.75 -4.04 -11.49
N THR A 283 11.91 -4.68 -11.36
CA THR A 283 12.77 -4.66 -10.18
C THR A 283 14.16 -4.16 -10.55
N ALA A 284 14.91 -3.69 -9.54
CA ALA A 284 16.29 -3.26 -9.72
C ALA A 284 17.19 -3.76 -8.58
N PRO A 285 18.51 -3.87 -8.79
CA PRO A 285 19.46 -4.14 -7.73
C PRO A 285 19.45 -3.05 -6.67
N THR A 286 19.74 -3.40 -5.42
CA THR A 286 19.85 -2.44 -4.30
C THR A 286 20.80 -1.28 -4.62
N GLU A 287 21.94 -1.57 -5.23
CA GLU A 287 22.95 -0.57 -5.61
C GLU A 287 22.38 0.52 -6.53
N PHE A 288 21.50 0.15 -7.47
CA PHE A 288 20.85 1.11 -8.36
C PHE A 288 20.10 2.20 -7.58
N PHE A 289 19.27 1.79 -6.63
CA PHE A 289 18.53 2.74 -5.81
C PHE A 289 19.43 3.50 -4.84
N ARG A 290 20.40 2.83 -4.21
CA ARG A 290 21.30 3.44 -3.23
C ARG A 290 22.15 4.55 -3.86
N GLU A 291 22.72 4.30 -5.02
CA GLU A 291 23.52 5.27 -5.74
C GLU A 291 22.70 6.49 -6.18
N LEU A 292 21.49 6.27 -6.73
CA LEU A 292 20.60 7.37 -7.09
C LEU A 292 20.13 8.17 -5.85
N ALA A 293 19.81 7.49 -4.75
CA ALA A 293 19.46 8.14 -3.49
C ALA A 293 20.62 8.96 -2.93
N THR A 294 21.87 8.50 -3.07
CA THR A 294 23.06 9.26 -2.67
C THR A 294 23.15 10.57 -3.44
N VAL A 295 22.97 10.55 -4.77
CA VAL A 295 22.93 11.79 -5.57
C VAL A 295 21.81 12.73 -5.11
N CYS A 296 20.64 12.17 -4.78
CA CYS A 296 19.52 12.98 -4.25
C CYS A 296 19.87 13.64 -2.92
N LYS A 297 20.50 12.91 -1.99
CA LYS A 297 20.95 13.47 -0.69
C LYS A 297 21.95 14.60 -0.87
N ASP A 298 22.94 14.40 -1.74
CA ASP A 298 23.95 15.43 -2.05
C ASP A 298 23.32 16.68 -2.66
N ALA A 299 22.33 16.51 -3.51
CA ALA A 299 21.57 17.59 -4.15
C ALA A 299 20.43 18.16 -3.28
N LYS A 300 20.22 17.65 -2.05
CA LYS A 300 19.13 18.03 -1.13
C LYS A 300 17.76 17.82 -1.76
N ILE A 301 17.55 16.70 -2.41
CA ILE A 301 16.30 16.25 -3.01
C ILE A 301 15.70 15.16 -2.12
N ALA A 302 14.42 15.23 -1.78
CA ALA A 302 13.76 14.19 -0.99
C ALA A 302 13.78 12.84 -1.71
N VAL A 303 14.15 11.79 -1.00
CA VAL A 303 14.05 10.40 -1.44
C VAL A 303 12.69 9.88 -0.98
N TRP A 304 11.76 9.70 -1.93
CA TRP A 304 10.39 9.31 -1.62
C TRP A 304 10.03 7.97 -2.27
N ASP A 305 9.79 6.98 -1.42
CA ASP A 305 9.43 5.61 -1.78
C ASP A 305 7.90 5.42 -1.72
N ASP A 306 7.29 5.04 -2.84
CA ASP A 306 5.88 4.67 -2.92
C ASP A 306 5.72 3.16 -2.72
N GLU A 307 5.39 2.78 -1.50
CA GLU A 307 5.07 1.41 -1.12
C GLU A 307 3.56 1.10 -1.09
N VAL A 308 2.72 1.89 -1.73
CA VAL A 308 1.27 1.62 -1.77
C VAL A 308 0.98 0.20 -2.28
N GLN A 309 1.80 -0.34 -3.17
CA GLN A 309 1.63 -1.70 -3.68
C GLN A 309 2.57 -2.74 -3.05
N THR A 310 3.74 -2.37 -2.58
CA THR A 310 4.74 -3.30 -2.05
C THR A 310 4.62 -3.56 -0.56
N PHE A 311 4.03 -2.64 0.21
CA PHE A 311 3.87 -2.78 1.66
C PHE A 311 3.26 -4.14 2.03
N GLY A 312 3.93 -4.84 2.94
CA GLY A 312 3.51 -6.13 3.46
C GLY A 312 3.80 -7.34 2.57
N ARG A 313 4.33 -7.19 1.35
CA ARG A 313 4.40 -8.25 0.34
C ARG A 313 5.80 -8.72 -0.04
N THR A 314 6.83 -8.09 0.47
CA THR A 314 8.22 -8.48 0.25
C THR A 314 8.73 -9.40 1.36
N GLU A 315 10.01 -9.76 1.37
CA GLU A 315 10.60 -10.61 2.42
C GLU A 315 10.59 -9.97 3.81
N ARG A 316 10.28 -8.68 3.87
CA ARG A 316 10.02 -7.90 5.08
C ARG A 316 8.75 -7.07 4.90
N MET A 317 8.27 -6.44 5.96
CA MET A 317 7.03 -5.64 5.90
C MET A 317 7.15 -4.46 4.95
N PHE A 318 8.31 -3.81 4.91
CA PHE A 318 8.61 -2.71 3.99
C PHE A 318 9.59 -3.17 2.91
N ALA A 319 9.39 -2.72 1.68
CA ALA A 319 10.30 -3.01 0.58
C ALA A 319 11.64 -2.30 0.76
N PHE A 320 11.66 -1.08 1.31
CA PHE A 320 12.91 -0.41 1.65
C PHE A 320 13.75 -1.21 2.67
N ASP A 321 13.12 -1.91 3.62
CA ASP A 321 13.84 -2.78 4.57
C ASP A 321 14.35 -4.05 3.87
N THR A 322 13.56 -4.63 2.96
CA THR A 322 14.00 -5.78 2.15
C THR A 322 15.25 -5.47 1.33
N LEU A 323 15.34 -4.26 0.77
CA LEU A 323 16.47 -3.78 -0.02
C LEU A 323 17.54 -3.06 0.82
N GLY A 324 17.40 -2.97 2.14
CA GLY A 324 18.36 -2.29 3.01
C GLY A 324 18.53 -0.80 2.70
N LEU A 325 17.44 -0.10 2.35
CA LEU A 325 17.42 1.31 1.97
C LEU A 325 16.79 2.23 3.03
N GLY A 326 16.49 1.70 4.21
CA GLY A 326 15.79 2.46 5.25
C GLY A 326 16.53 3.70 5.77
N ASP A 327 17.84 3.73 5.63
CA ASP A 327 18.69 4.90 5.92
C ASP A 327 18.62 5.99 4.83
N MET A 328 18.10 5.66 3.67
CA MET A 328 18.05 6.56 2.51
C MET A 328 16.70 7.25 2.34
N VAL A 329 15.60 6.62 2.78
CA VAL A 329 14.24 7.15 2.55
C VAL A 329 13.90 8.30 3.49
N ASP A 330 13.34 9.37 2.95
CA ASP A 330 12.86 10.54 3.70
C ASP A 330 11.35 10.51 3.91
N VAL A 331 10.62 10.05 2.87
CA VAL A 331 9.16 9.96 2.82
C VAL A 331 8.78 8.60 2.25
N VAL A 332 7.79 7.95 2.86
CA VAL A 332 7.26 6.66 2.40
C VAL A 332 5.75 6.72 2.39
N CYS A 333 5.11 6.26 1.32
CA CYS A 333 3.66 6.09 1.23
C CYS A 333 3.30 4.60 1.28
N ILE A 334 2.29 4.23 2.07
CA ILE A 334 1.76 2.87 2.13
C ILE A 334 0.26 2.85 1.86
N GLY A 335 -0.25 1.69 1.43
CA GLY A 335 -1.67 1.54 1.16
C GLY A 335 -2.06 0.09 0.87
N LYS A 336 -3.18 -0.08 0.18
CA LYS A 336 -3.73 -1.39 -0.22
C LYS A 336 -3.85 -2.36 0.97
N MET A 337 -2.83 -3.15 1.26
CA MET A 337 -2.86 -4.16 2.32
C MET A 337 -3.09 -3.56 3.71
N SER A 338 -2.63 -2.35 3.97
CA SER A 338 -2.83 -1.66 5.25
C SER A 338 -4.29 -1.25 5.52
N GLN A 339 -5.20 -1.42 4.54
CA GLN A 339 -6.63 -1.04 4.56
C GLN A 339 -6.87 0.47 4.66
N VAL A 340 -6.05 1.18 5.43
CA VAL A 340 -5.97 2.64 5.51
C VAL A 340 -4.59 3.05 5.01
N CYS A 341 -4.53 4.01 4.12
CA CYS A 341 -3.27 4.48 3.57
C CYS A 341 -2.59 5.47 4.53
N ALA A 342 -1.28 5.61 4.39
CA ALA A 342 -0.50 6.52 5.22
C ALA A 342 0.69 7.10 4.45
N ILE A 343 1.10 8.28 4.88
CA ILE A 343 2.42 8.84 4.62
C ILE A 343 3.24 8.75 5.90
N LEU A 344 4.47 8.25 5.78
CA LEU A 344 5.48 8.28 6.83
C LEU A 344 6.62 9.21 6.40
N PHE A 345 7.20 9.93 7.35
CA PHE A 345 8.29 10.85 7.03
C PHE A 345 9.24 11.02 8.23
N THR A 346 10.48 11.40 7.90
CA THR A 346 11.50 11.70 8.92
C THR A 346 11.19 13.02 9.64
N SER A 347 11.84 13.26 10.78
CA SER A 347 11.65 14.51 11.54
C SER A 347 11.97 15.76 10.72
N ASP A 348 12.92 15.66 9.79
CA ASP A 348 13.30 16.76 8.90
C ASP A 348 12.20 17.18 7.91
N TYR A 349 11.29 16.26 7.62
CA TYR A 349 10.15 16.47 6.73
C TYR A 349 8.84 16.71 7.49
N ASN A 350 8.90 16.93 8.81
CA ASN A 350 7.69 17.27 9.58
C ASN A 350 7.14 18.63 9.12
N PRO A 351 5.94 18.67 8.51
CA PRO A 351 5.43 19.89 7.90
C PRO A 351 4.98 20.91 8.94
N LYS A 352 4.90 22.17 8.51
CA LYS A 352 4.27 23.23 9.34
C LYS A 352 2.82 22.87 9.62
N PRO A 353 2.30 23.22 10.82
CA PRO A 353 0.90 23.00 11.18
C PRO A 353 -0.06 23.54 10.11
N GLY A 354 -1.09 22.78 9.81
CA GLY A 354 -2.12 23.13 8.83
C GLY A 354 -1.86 22.65 7.39
N LEU A 355 -0.64 22.20 7.04
CA LEU A 355 -0.36 21.67 5.70
C LEU A 355 -1.12 20.37 5.43
N LEU A 356 -1.13 19.46 6.40
CA LEU A 356 -1.83 18.18 6.32
C LEU A 356 -3.09 18.22 7.18
N SER A 357 -4.24 18.02 6.54
CA SER A 357 -5.53 17.90 7.21
C SER A 357 -6.51 17.19 6.30
N GLN A 358 -7.32 16.28 6.86
CA GLN A 358 -8.39 15.58 6.14
C GLN A 358 -9.60 15.39 7.06
N THR A 359 -10.80 15.58 6.51
CA THR A 359 -12.06 15.29 7.21
C THR A 359 -12.19 13.80 7.49
N PHE A 360 -11.78 12.94 6.54
CA PHE A 360 -11.83 11.49 6.67
C PHE A 360 -10.44 10.88 6.48
N LEU A 361 -9.96 10.15 7.50
CA LEU A 361 -8.75 9.32 7.45
C LEU A 361 -9.09 7.93 6.97
N GLY A 362 -10.17 7.36 7.51
CA GLY A 362 -10.68 6.03 7.24
C GLY A 362 -11.93 5.77 8.07
N SER A 363 -12.68 4.73 7.71
CA SER A 363 -13.77 4.23 8.53
C SER A 363 -13.24 3.44 9.72
N ASN A 364 -14.02 3.34 10.77
CA ASN A 364 -13.65 2.67 12.01
C ASN A 364 -13.30 1.18 11.80
N ASP A 365 -14.06 0.51 10.94
CA ASP A 365 -13.80 -0.86 10.53
C ASP A 365 -12.48 -0.99 9.73
N ALA A 366 -12.21 -0.09 8.77
CA ALA A 366 -10.97 -0.11 8.00
C ALA A 366 -9.74 0.10 8.89
N LEU A 367 -9.82 1.01 9.87
CA LEU A 367 -8.76 1.24 10.86
C LEU A 367 -8.50 -0.01 11.71
N SER A 368 -9.57 -0.63 12.22
CA SER A 368 -9.47 -1.83 13.07
C SER A 368 -8.98 -3.04 12.28
N VAL A 369 -9.46 -3.24 11.06
CA VAL A 369 -8.99 -4.30 10.17
C VAL A 369 -7.52 -4.05 9.78
N GLY A 370 -7.14 -2.82 9.43
CA GLY A 370 -5.77 -2.44 9.14
C GLY A 370 -4.82 -2.74 10.29
N ARG A 371 -5.20 -2.39 11.51
CA ARG A 371 -4.46 -2.75 12.72
C ARG A 371 -4.28 -4.26 12.84
N LYS A 372 -5.36 -5.04 12.66
CA LYS A 372 -5.30 -6.50 12.72
C LYS A 372 -4.42 -7.11 11.64
N VAL A 373 -4.45 -6.57 10.42
CA VAL A 373 -3.56 -6.97 9.31
C VAL A 373 -2.09 -6.80 9.73
N ILE A 374 -1.72 -5.62 10.24
CA ILE A 374 -0.32 -5.35 10.62
C ILE A 374 0.10 -6.18 11.83
N GLU A 375 -0.75 -6.35 12.85
CA GLU A 375 -0.50 -7.26 13.97
C GLU A 375 -0.21 -8.68 13.48
N LYS A 376 -1.04 -9.23 12.58
CA LYS A 376 -0.85 -10.58 12.02
C LYS A 376 0.45 -10.70 11.23
N LEU A 377 0.80 -9.69 10.45
CA LEU A 377 2.05 -9.65 9.69
C LEU A 377 3.27 -9.58 10.62
N ALA A 378 3.22 -8.74 11.66
CA ALA A 378 4.32 -8.52 12.58
C ALA A 378 4.59 -9.71 13.51
N THR A 379 3.56 -10.47 13.87
CA THR A 379 3.65 -11.57 14.84
C THR A 379 3.62 -12.97 14.23
N GLY A 380 3.21 -13.08 12.96
CA GLY A 380 3.11 -14.36 12.26
C GLY A 380 4.41 -14.74 11.54
N ASP A 381 4.38 -15.91 10.89
CA ASP A 381 5.50 -16.52 10.16
C ASP A 381 5.59 -16.01 8.69
N TYR A 382 5.30 -14.74 8.43
CA TYR A 382 5.21 -14.23 7.05
C TYR A 382 6.57 -13.90 6.45
N TYR A 383 7.50 -13.39 7.25
CA TYR A 383 8.73 -12.75 6.79
C TYR A 383 9.99 -13.60 7.00
N GLY A 384 11.07 -13.18 6.32
CA GLY A 384 12.37 -13.84 6.35
C GLY A 384 12.48 -14.99 5.35
N PRO A 385 13.69 -15.62 5.25
CA PRO A 385 13.98 -16.60 4.20
C PRO A 385 13.17 -17.89 4.31
N SER A 386 12.67 -18.23 5.49
CA SER A 386 11.76 -19.37 5.73
C SER A 386 10.31 -18.94 5.96
N GLY A 387 9.99 -17.66 5.81
CA GLY A 387 8.66 -17.11 6.00
C GLY A 387 7.67 -17.58 4.96
N ARG A 388 6.39 -17.39 5.22
CA ARG A 388 5.29 -17.82 4.33
C ARG A 388 5.40 -17.20 2.95
N ILE A 389 5.77 -15.91 2.86
CA ILE A 389 5.94 -15.21 1.58
C ILE A 389 7.04 -15.88 0.75
N ALA A 390 8.20 -16.14 1.34
CA ALA A 390 9.31 -16.81 0.66
C ALA A 390 8.94 -18.23 0.21
N ARG A 391 8.23 -19.00 1.06
CA ARG A 391 7.76 -20.35 0.70
C ARG A 391 6.77 -20.32 -0.46
N HIS A 392 5.80 -19.41 -0.44
CA HIS A 392 4.83 -19.27 -1.54
C HIS A 392 5.49 -18.80 -2.83
N HIS A 393 6.44 -17.86 -2.75
CA HIS A 393 7.22 -17.43 -3.89
C HIS A 393 7.97 -18.61 -4.52
N LYS A 394 8.64 -19.43 -3.70
CA LYS A 394 9.34 -20.63 -4.19
C LYS A 394 8.40 -21.61 -4.89
N ILE A 395 7.25 -21.92 -4.28
CA ILE A 395 6.26 -22.83 -4.88
C ILE A 395 5.80 -22.30 -6.24
N PHE A 396 5.45 -21.01 -6.32
CA PHE A 396 5.01 -20.37 -7.56
C PHE A 396 6.10 -20.42 -8.64
N THR A 397 7.32 -20.04 -8.29
CA THR A 397 8.46 -20.01 -9.21
C THR A 397 8.80 -21.41 -9.73
N ASP A 398 8.82 -22.42 -8.85
CA ASP A 398 9.08 -23.81 -9.24
C ASP A 398 8.03 -24.31 -10.26
N HIS A 399 6.75 -23.99 -10.05
CA HIS A 399 5.67 -24.36 -10.97
C HIS A 399 5.79 -23.63 -12.32
N VAL A 400 6.07 -22.32 -12.31
CA VAL A 400 6.26 -21.55 -13.54
C VAL A 400 7.45 -22.08 -14.35
N HIS A 401 8.57 -22.38 -13.70
CA HIS A 401 9.73 -22.99 -14.36
C HIS A 401 9.41 -24.37 -14.92
N ALA A 402 8.64 -25.18 -14.21
CA ALA A 402 8.21 -26.50 -14.71
C ALA A 402 7.30 -26.35 -15.95
N LEU A 403 6.36 -25.40 -15.94
CA LEU A 403 5.51 -25.10 -17.09
C LEU A 403 6.32 -24.59 -18.28
N ALA A 404 7.26 -23.69 -18.08
CA ALA A 404 8.13 -23.17 -19.14
C ALA A 404 8.98 -24.28 -19.80
N LYS A 405 9.45 -25.26 -19.02
CA LYS A 405 10.15 -26.43 -19.56
C LYS A 405 9.23 -27.34 -20.38
N LYS A 406 7.96 -27.48 -19.94
CA LYS A 406 6.98 -28.34 -20.61
C LYS A 406 6.41 -27.71 -21.88
N HIS A 407 6.38 -26.40 -21.95
CA HIS A 407 5.82 -25.61 -23.04
C HIS A 407 6.84 -24.57 -23.51
N PRO A 408 7.97 -24.98 -24.15
CA PRO A 408 8.93 -24.05 -24.72
C PRO A 408 8.28 -23.40 -25.95
N GLY A 409 7.95 -22.10 -25.88
CA GLY A 409 7.33 -21.33 -26.94
C GLY A 409 7.85 -19.93 -26.97
#